data_54780aea5dac89c64d1f8ac9e234bb7f
#
_entry.id   54780aea5dac89c64d1f8ac9e234bb7f
#
_cell.length_a   1.000
_cell.length_b   1.000
_cell.length_c   1.000
_cell.angle_alpha   90.00
_cell.angle_beta   90.00
_cell.angle_gamma   90.00
#
_symmetry.space_group_name_H-M   'P 1'
#
loop_
_entity.id
_entity.type
_entity.pdbx_description
1 polymer ?
#
loop_
_entity_poly.entity_id
_entity_poly.type
_entity_poly.pdbx_seq_one_letter_code
_entity_poly.pdbx_strand_id
1 'polypeptide(L)'
;MASGENQAPQSTGSKIWHAIWAKIRWFFRRFQLIRWAILLVLLVILGFSSYFTYKAKTADVQNIKSSLQTKTEVLDGKNQVAGSLYSQKGTWVNLDKISPSVQNAVISTEDRSFYRNPGFDIKGILRSVLGLIIHRGQITGGGSTLTQQLAKNTLLTQKQSLMRKGQEIFLAVQITKCYPKNDILAMYLNNAYFGNGVWGVQDASQRYFGKNASELTTGEGATLAAMLRNPSFYNPVDHMDNAIARRNLVLQLEVEAGHLSQNDATAAKQTQLTLANTYQTQNVDKYPSYFDAVIDEAVKHGVSENDLLNKGYKVYTTLNQSYQQQMDATFARSWLFPNNASDGTLAQAASVAVDPKTGGVLAVEGSRGKHVYRGLNYATQLSGRSPGSTIKPLMVYTPALENGYHFDSELSDEKQPFGKNNYTPTNPTGIYQDRVPMYTALAQSLNVPPVWLLSKLGVQKGVNSLARFGITLKKSDQNLAAALGGVSTNITPLMLARAYSSFANGGQLPQTHFIRKIVDASGTVIYQSNTDAKSVMTANVAKEMTSMMIGTFNHGTAVNAKPAGYTVAGKTGSSEVPSSW
;
A
#
# COMPACT_ATOMS: atom_id res chain seq x y z
N MET A 1 -24.73 96.86 9.83
CA MET A 1 -25.04 95.73 8.96
C MET A 1 -24.27 94.54 9.55
N ALA A 2 -25.00 93.66 10.23
CA ALA A 2 -24.43 92.50 10.91
C ALA A 2 -24.72 91.28 10.03
N SER A 3 -23.65 90.60 9.61
CA SER A 3 -23.72 89.32 8.90
C SER A 3 -23.80 88.18 9.90
N GLY A 4 -25.01 87.55 9.99
CA GLY A 4 -25.24 86.34 10.78
C GLY A 4 -24.75 85.15 10.05
N GLU A 5 -23.78 84.41 10.61
CA GLU A 5 -23.38 83.08 10.18
C GLU A 5 -24.42 82.05 10.64
N ASN A 6 -25.10 81.45 9.67
CA ASN A 6 -25.97 80.31 9.86
C ASN A 6 -25.14 79.04 10.10
N GLN A 7 -25.01 78.61 11.35
CA GLN A 7 -24.54 77.27 11.66
C GLN A 7 -25.68 76.24 11.45
N ALA A 8 -25.50 75.36 10.47
CA ALA A 8 -26.43 74.26 10.24
C ALA A 8 -26.47 73.30 11.46
N PRO A 9 -27.65 72.80 11.89
CA PRO A 9 -27.73 71.92 13.04
C PRO A 9 -27.12 70.53 12.73
N GLN A 10 -26.06 70.19 13.46
CA GLN A 10 -25.50 68.82 13.42
C GLN A 10 -26.59 67.80 13.77
N SER A 11 -26.83 66.85 12.90
CA SER A 11 -27.89 65.84 13.05
C SER A 11 -27.66 65.04 14.36
N THR A 12 -28.73 64.83 15.11
CA THR A 12 -28.76 64.10 16.41
C THR A 12 -28.11 62.71 16.31
N GLY A 13 -28.12 62.09 15.13
CA GLY A 13 -27.46 60.79 14.83
C GLY A 13 -25.91 60.83 14.92
N SER A 14 -25.26 61.94 14.53
CA SER A 14 -23.79 62.05 14.61
C SER A 14 -23.32 62.17 16.06
N LYS A 15 -24.07 62.87 16.92
CA LYS A 15 -23.74 62.98 18.36
C LYS A 15 -23.90 61.65 19.11
N ILE A 16 -24.90 60.85 18.76
CA ILE A 16 -25.10 59.50 19.33
C ILE A 16 -23.97 58.56 18.89
N TRP A 17 -23.60 58.59 17.62
CA TRP A 17 -22.47 57.81 17.09
C TRP A 17 -21.15 58.16 17.78
N HIS A 18 -20.83 59.42 17.94
CA HIS A 18 -19.64 59.87 18.65
C HIS A 18 -19.60 59.45 20.13
N ALA A 19 -20.75 59.49 20.80
CA ALA A 19 -20.89 59.07 22.20
C ALA A 19 -20.74 57.55 22.36
N ILE A 20 -21.27 56.74 21.42
CA ILE A 20 -21.09 55.28 21.37
C ILE A 20 -19.61 54.95 21.13
N TRP A 21 -18.98 55.58 20.12
CA TRP A 21 -17.56 55.38 19.84
C TRP A 21 -16.63 55.81 20.98
N ALA A 22 -16.98 56.88 21.70
CA ALA A 22 -16.24 57.34 22.90
C ALA A 22 -16.34 56.30 24.04
N LYS A 23 -17.53 55.72 24.29
CA LYS A 23 -17.71 54.67 25.30
C LYS A 23 -16.99 53.37 24.89
N ILE A 24 -17.05 52.96 23.62
CA ILE A 24 -16.32 51.80 23.09
C ILE A 24 -14.81 52.01 23.26
N ARG A 25 -14.30 53.20 22.87
CA ARG A 25 -12.87 53.54 22.98
C ARG A 25 -12.41 53.58 24.43
N TRP A 26 -13.26 54.13 25.34
CA TRP A 26 -13.00 54.12 26.80
C TRP A 26 -12.96 52.69 27.35
N PHE A 27 -13.91 51.83 27.01
CA PHE A 27 -13.97 50.43 27.40
C PHE A 27 -12.72 49.67 26.93
N PHE A 28 -12.34 49.77 25.65
CA PHE A 28 -11.12 49.15 25.12
C PHE A 28 -9.85 49.66 25.83
N ARG A 29 -9.78 50.95 26.16
CA ARG A 29 -8.64 51.53 26.90
C ARG A 29 -8.67 51.13 28.37
N ARG A 30 -9.81 51.12 29.03
CA ARG A 30 -9.95 50.81 30.46
C ARG A 30 -9.61 49.38 30.78
N PHE A 31 -9.99 48.43 29.93
CA PHE A 31 -9.71 47.00 30.09
C PHE A 31 -8.49 46.54 29.31
N GLN A 32 -7.76 47.42 28.64
CA GLN A 32 -6.58 47.10 27.82
C GLN A 32 -6.79 45.92 26.84
N LEU A 33 -7.98 45.78 26.28
CA LEU A 33 -8.40 44.60 25.50
C LEU A 33 -7.48 44.30 24.33
N ILE A 34 -6.95 45.34 23.66
CA ILE A 34 -5.98 45.15 22.57
C ILE A 34 -4.69 44.49 23.13
N ARG A 35 -4.20 44.89 24.29
CA ARG A 35 -3.00 44.27 24.90
C ARG A 35 -3.23 42.83 25.29
N TRP A 36 -4.41 42.51 25.86
CA TRP A 36 -4.79 41.14 26.16
C TRP A 36 -4.99 40.31 24.91
N ALA A 37 -5.57 40.86 23.84
CA ALA A 37 -5.70 40.18 22.55
C ALA A 37 -4.32 39.87 21.94
N ILE A 38 -3.40 40.85 21.96
CA ILE A 38 -2.02 40.63 21.50
C ILE A 38 -1.34 39.54 22.35
N LEU A 39 -1.46 39.62 23.69
CA LEU A 39 -0.88 38.62 24.58
C LEU A 39 -1.44 37.21 24.30
N LEU A 40 -2.75 37.08 24.10
CA LEU A 40 -3.39 35.83 23.75
C LEU A 40 -2.83 35.27 22.43
N VAL A 41 -2.72 36.12 21.40
CA VAL A 41 -2.14 35.73 20.11
C VAL A 41 -0.71 35.27 20.28
N LEU A 42 0.12 35.97 21.08
CA LEU A 42 1.51 35.58 21.36
C LEU A 42 1.59 34.26 22.11
N LEU A 43 0.70 34.01 23.09
CA LEU A 43 0.63 32.73 23.80
C LEU A 43 0.22 31.57 22.88
N VAL A 44 -0.72 31.81 21.98
CA VAL A 44 -1.11 30.82 20.95
C VAL A 44 0.06 30.53 20.02
N ILE A 45 0.76 31.56 19.53
CA ILE A 45 1.97 31.38 18.68
C ILE A 45 3.05 30.60 19.44
N LEU A 46 3.28 30.94 20.72
CA LEU A 46 4.25 30.23 21.57
C LEU A 46 3.86 28.75 21.76
N GLY A 47 2.59 28.47 22.01
CA GLY A 47 2.06 27.11 22.14
C GLY A 47 2.27 26.27 20.87
N PHE A 48 1.89 26.82 19.71
CA PHE A 48 2.13 26.16 18.43
C PHE A 48 3.63 25.98 18.13
N SER A 49 4.44 27.02 18.39
CA SER A 49 5.89 26.95 18.17
C SER A 49 6.53 25.87 19.05
N SER A 50 6.15 25.79 20.32
CA SER A 50 6.62 24.76 21.25
C SER A 50 6.21 23.36 20.81
N TYR A 51 4.96 23.18 20.40
CA TYR A 51 4.44 21.90 19.88
C TYR A 51 5.20 21.45 18.63
N PHE A 52 5.36 22.31 17.63
CA PHE A 52 6.08 21.96 16.40
C PHE A 52 7.57 21.75 16.64
N THR A 53 8.19 22.51 17.54
CA THR A 53 9.60 22.30 17.93
C THR A 53 9.77 20.93 18.58
N TYR A 54 8.88 20.54 19.48
CA TYR A 54 8.89 19.21 20.08
C TYR A 54 8.76 18.12 19.02
N LYS A 55 7.78 18.23 18.13
CA LYS A 55 7.58 17.29 17.01
C LYS A 55 8.79 17.20 16.08
N ALA A 56 9.43 18.32 15.76
CA ALA A 56 10.62 18.34 14.91
C ALA A 56 11.85 17.72 15.58
N LYS A 57 12.01 17.91 16.90
CA LYS A 57 13.11 17.29 17.68
C LYS A 57 12.94 15.78 17.88
N THR A 58 11.68 15.30 17.95
CA THR A 58 11.37 13.88 18.09
C THR A 58 11.26 13.13 16.75
N ALA A 59 11.28 13.87 15.63
CA ALA A 59 11.31 13.27 14.31
C ALA A 59 12.71 12.69 14.01
N ASP A 60 12.75 11.59 13.25
CA ASP A 60 13.98 10.89 12.88
C ASP A 60 14.76 11.62 11.77
N VAL A 61 15.11 12.89 12.04
CA VAL A 61 15.81 13.75 11.08
C VAL A 61 17.23 13.24 10.81
N GLN A 62 17.90 12.69 11.80
CA GLN A 62 19.31 12.27 11.68
C GLN A 62 19.51 11.09 10.70
N ASN A 63 18.48 10.30 10.46
CA ASN A 63 18.54 9.13 9.62
C ASN A 63 17.99 9.34 8.20
N ILE A 64 17.60 10.56 7.81
CA ILE A 64 17.05 10.83 6.47
C ILE A 64 18.04 10.42 5.38
N LYS A 65 19.32 10.83 5.48
CA LYS A 65 20.34 10.52 4.47
C LYS A 65 20.55 9.02 4.34
N SER A 66 20.74 8.33 5.44
CA SER A 66 20.92 6.86 5.46
C SER A 66 19.68 6.14 4.93
N SER A 67 18.48 6.59 5.30
CA SER A 67 17.23 5.99 4.81
C SER A 67 17.05 6.15 3.31
N LEU A 68 17.51 7.24 2.71
CA LEU A 68 17.47 7.44 1.26
C LEU A 68 18.55 6.64 0.51
N GLN A 69 19.66 6.31 1.16
CA GLN A 69 20.77 5.53 0.61
C GLN A 69 20.59 4.02 0.73
N THR A 70 19.79 3.56 1.70
CA THR A 70 19.61 2.15 2.01
C THR A 70 18.32 1.59 1.41
N LYS A 71 18.36 0.31 1.04
CA LYS A 71 17.20 -0.45 0.56
C LYS A 71 16.95 -1.60 1.52
N THR A 72 15.70 -1.88 1.83
CA THR A 72 15.35 -3.11 2.54
C THR A 72 15.38 -4.27 1.56
N GLU A 73 16.22 -5.26 1.83
CA GLU A 73 16.34 -6.45 1.00
C GLU A 73 15.31 -7.50 1.41
N VAL A 74 14.60 -8.06 0.43
CA VAL A 74 13.76 -9.25 0.61
C VAL A 74 14.51 -10.46 0.15
N LEU A 75 14.70 -11.41 1.07
CA LEU A 75 15.43 -12.65 0.85
C LEU A 75 14.41 -13.80 0.79
N ASP A 76 14.61 -14.70 -0.17
CA ASP A 76 13.76 -15.88 -0.36
C ASP A 76 13.98 -16.98 0.70
N GLY A 77 13.30 -18.13 0.54
CA GLY A 77 13.44 -19.28 1.42
C GLY A 77 14.84 -19.86 1.51
N LYS A 78 15.69 -19.60 0.51
CA LYS A 78 17.11 -20.01 0.43
C LYS A 78 18.08 -18.88 0.79
N ASN A 79 17.59 -17.76 1.31
CA ASN A 79 18.36 -16.55 1.62
C ASN A 79 19.00 -15.87 0.39
N GLN A 80 18.46 -16.10 -0.80
CA GLN A 80 18.86 -15.40 -2.01
C GLN A 80 18.03 -14.12 -2.15
N VAL A 81 18.62 -13.05 -2.70
CA VAL A 81 17.91 -11.80 -2.91
C VAL A 81 16.78 -12.01 -3.91
N ALA A 82 15.55 -11.76 -3.48
CA ALA A 82 14.34 -11.82 -4.30
C ALA A 82 13.96 -10.45 -4.87
N GLY A 83 14.33 -9.38 -4.18
CA GLY A 83 14.05 -8.01 -4.55
C GLY A 83 14.31 -7.06 -3.39
N SER A 84 13.78 -5.85 -3.50
CA SER A 84 13.95 -4.82 -2.47
C SER A 84 12.63 -4.11 -2.21
N LEU A 85 12.38 -3.77 -0.95
CA LEU A 85 11.31 -2.87 -0.54
C LEU A 85 11.91 -1.49 -0.30
N TYR A 86 11.33 -0.46 -0.87
CA TYR A 86 11.69 0.92 -0.56
C TYR A 86 10.56 1.90 -0.89
N SER A 87 10.53 3.02 -0.18
CA SER A 87 9.66 4.12 -0.56
C SER A 87 10.18 4.72 -1.88
N GLN A 88 9.27 5.33 -2.62
CA GLN A 88 9.53 6.03 -3.89
C GLN A 88 10.82 6.85 -3.87
N LYS A 89 11.94 6.26 -4.29
CA LYS A 89 13.28 6.86 -4.33
C LYS A 89 14.10 6.24 -5.45
N GLY A 90 14.93 7.08 -6.08
CA GLY A 90 15.81 6.66 -7.17
C GLY A 90 17.13 6.07 -6.69
N THR A 91 17.94 5.69 -7.67
CA THR A 91 19.33 5.31 -7.45
C THR A 91 20.10 6.49 -6.86
N TRP A 92 20.68 6.29 -5.67
CA TRP A 92 21.42 7.33 -4.99
C TRP A 92 22.72 7.67 -5.72
N VAL A 93 22.96 8.97 -5.93
CA VAL A 93 24.23 9.52 -6.36
C VAL A 93 24.65 10.69 -5.47
N ASN A 94 25.94 10.81 -5.18
CA ASN A 94 26.47 11.93 -4.41
C ASN A 94 26.38 13.22 -5.23
N LEU A 95 26.39 14.38 -4.59
CA LEU A 95 26.22 15.67 -5.25
C LEU A 95 27.31 15.96 -6.31
N ASP A 96 28.54 15.50 -6.10
CA ASP A 96 29.66 15.59 -7.04
C ASP A 96 29.45 14.76 -8.33
N LYS A 97 28.50 13.82 -8.30
CA LYS A 97 28.06 13.01 -9.45
C LYS A 97 26.76 13.53 -10.09
N ILE A 98 26.31 14.70 -9.72
CA ILE A 98 25.18 15.41 -10.35
C ILE A 98 25.73 16.64 -11.06
N SER A 99 25.42 16.80 -12.34
CA SER A 99 25.87 17.95 -13.13
C SER A 99 25.55 19.28 -12.43
N PRO A 100 26.48 20.24 -12.39
CA PRO A 100 26.21 21.59 -11.90
C PRO A 100 25.03 22.26 -12.60
N SER A 101 24.74 21.90 -13.85
CA SER A 101 23.58 22.41 -14.58
C SER A 101 22.26 22.08 -13.90
N VAL A 102 22.09 20.86 -13.42
CA VAL A 102 20.88 20.47 -12.66
C VAL A 102 20.82 21.20 -11.32
N GLN A 103 21.94 21.25 -10.59
CA GLN A 103 22.01 21.89 -9.28
C GLN A 103 21.61 23.37 -9.37
N ASN A 104 22.20 24.11 -10.31
CA ASN A 104 21.94 25.52 -10.53
C ASN A 104 20.51 25.78 -11.02
N ALA A 105 20.01 24.97 -11.95
CA ALA A 105 18.65 25.08 -12.47
C ALA A 105 17.61 24.90 -11.35
N VAL A 106 17.80 23.91 -10.48
CA VAL A 106 16.88 23.64 -9.37
C VAL A 106 16.93 24.77 -8.33
N ILE A 107 18.12 25.23 -7.94
CA ILE A 107 18.26 26.33 -6.98
C ILE A 107 17.66 27.62 -7.53
N SER A 108 17.93 27.95 -8.79
CA SER A 108 17.44 29.17 -9.44
C SER A 108 15.91 29.19 -9.55
N THR A 109 15.30 28.02 -9.72
CA THR A 109 13.87 27.87 -9.95
C THR A 109 13.07 27.72 -8.67
N GLU A 110 13.55 26.88 -7.74
CA GLU A 110 12.79 26.47 -6.56
C GLU A 110 13.16 27.27 -5.30
N ASP A 111 14.43 27.64 -5.11
CA ASP A 111 14.91 28.27 -3.88
C ASP A 111 16.20 29.07 -4.07
N ARG A 112 16.09 30.29 -4.62
CA ARG A 112 17.26 31.18 -4.86
C ARG A 112 18.04 31.53 -3.59
N SER A 113 17.43 31.38 -2.43
CA SER A 113 18.07 31.65 -1.12
C SER A 113 18.66 30.40 -0.45
N PHE A 114 18.63 29.25 -1.12
CA PHE A 114 18.91 27.93 -0.55
C PHE A 114 20.13 27.89 0.35
N TYR A 115 21.28 28.35 -0.13
CA TYR A 115 22.52 28.33 0.64
C TYR A 115 22.55 29.30 1.82
N ARG A 116 21.65 30.30 1.86
CA ARG A 116 21.61 31.37 2.89
C ARG A 116 20.45 31.23 3.87
N ASN A 117 19.37 30.56 3.50
CA ASN A 117 18.19 30.44 4.37
C ASN A 117 18.37 29.37 5.47
N PRO A 118 17.72 29.52 6.64
CA PRO A 118 17.79 28.56 7.74
C PRO A 118 16.85 27.35 7.58
N GLY A 119 16.43 27.04 6.36
CA GLY A 119 15.46 25.99 6.04
C GLY A 119 14.10 26.52 5.59
N PHE A 120 13.82 27.81 5.74
CA PHE A 120 12.61 28.49 5.26
C PHE A 120 12.93 29.90 4.77
N ASP A 121 12.08 30.44 3.89
CA ASP A 121 12.20 31.80 3.34
C ASP A 121 11.09 32.70 3.90
N ILE A 122 11.46 33.64 4.78
CA ILE A 122 10.50 34.59 5.37
C ILE A 122 9.87 35.47 4.30
N LYS A 123 10.64 35.93 3.31
CA LYS A 123 10.12 36.79 2.23
C LYS A 123 9.13 36.01 1.35
N GLY A 124 9.42 34.75 1.05
CA GLY A 124 8.53 33.85 0.33
C GLY A 124 7.24 33.56 1.09
N ILE A 125 7.32 33.34 2.40
CA ILE A 125 6.14 33.15 3.26
C ILE A 125 5.26 34.40 3.27
N LEU A 126 5.83 35.58 3.50
CA LEU A 126 5.10 36.85 3.49
C LEU A 126 4.42 37.10 2.13
N ARG A 127 5.12 36.85 1.01
CA ARG A 127 4.58 36.97 -0.34
C ARG A 127 3.41 36.00 -0.56
N SER A 128 3.53 34.78 -0.07
CA SER A 128 2.46 33.76 -0.18
C SER A 128 1.23 34.14 0.64
N VAL A 129 1.41 34.69 1.86
CA VAL A 129 0.31 35.18 2.70
C VAL A 129 -0.37 36.39 2.07
N LEU A 130 0.39 37.35 1.55
CA LEU A 130 -0.17 38.51 0.83
C LEU A 130 -0.92 38.06 -0.44
N GLY A 131 -0.36 37.11 -1.18
CA GLY A 131 -1.01 36.51 -2.35
C GLY A 131 -2.33 35.85 -2.00
N LEU A 132 -2.39 35.11 -0.90
CA LEU A 132 -3.62 34.47 -0.41
C LEU A 132 -4.73 35.49 -0.09
N ILE A 133 -4.35 36.63 0.49
CA ILE A 133 -5.28 37.73 0.81
C ILE A 133 -5.78 38.41 -0.47
N ILE A 134 -4.86 38.75 -1.37
CA ILE A 134 -5.17 39.48 -2.62
C ILE A 134 -6.02 38.60 -3.56
N HIS A 135 -5.73 37.31 -3.66
CA HIS A 135 -6.42 36.37 -4.55
C HIS A 135 -7.56 35.59 -3.86
N ARG A 136 -8.13 36.12 -2.77
CA ARG A 136 -9.30 35.58 -2.05
C ARG A 136 -9.22 34.10 -1.71
N GLY A 137 -8.05 33.64 -1.24
CA GLY A 137 -7.84 32.26 -0.79
C GLY A 137 -7.22 31.32 -1.83
N GLN A 138 -6.92 31.78 -3.03
CA GLN A 138 -6.18 30.97 -4.00
C GLN A 138 -4.68 31.07 -3.76
N ILE A 139 -4.02 29.91 -3.65
CA ILE A 139 -2.56 29.81 -3.46
C ILE A 139 -1.88 30.03 -4.83
N THR A 140 -1.35 31.22 -5.06
CA THR A 140 -0.79 31.65 -6.37
C THR A 140 0.73 31.52 -6.49
N GLY A 141 1.47 31.05 -5.47
CA GLY A 141 2.93 31.02 -5.55
C GLY A 141 3.62 30.00 -4.66
N GLY A 142 4.73 29.47 -5.16
CA GLY A 142 5.66 28.59 -4.44
C GLY A 142 6.55 29.40 -3.50
N GLY A 143 6.22 29.42 -2.22
CA GLY A 143 7.09 30.00 -1.18
C GLY A 143 7.80 28.94 -0.33
N SER A 144 7.82 27.67 -0.76
CA SER A 144 8.47 26.59 -0.04
C SER A 144 9.91 26.41 -0.49
N THR A 145 10.84 26.29 0.45
CA THR A 145 12.25 26.00 0.17
C THR A 145 12.46 24.54 -0.22
N LEU A 146 13.62 24.21 -0.79
CA LEU A 146 14.04 22.83 -1.06
C LEU A 146 14.04 21.98 0.20
N THR A 147 14.49 22.55 1.33
CA THR A 147 14.49 21.84 2.63
C THR A 147 13.07 21.52 3.13
N GLN A 148 12.11 22.43 2.93
CA GLN A 148 10.70 22.17 3.26
C GLN A 148 10.10 21.09 2.35
N GLN A 149 10.44 21.07 1.06
CA GLN A 149 10.00 20.04 0.14
C GLN A 149 10.60 18.67 0.51
N LEU A 150 11.89 18.64 0.90
CA LEU A 150 12.52 17.42 1.41
C LEU A 150 11.80 16.91 2.68
N ALA A 151 11.58 17.79 3.67
CA ALA A 151 10.85 17.44 4.90
C ALA A 151 9.47 16.85 4.61
N LYS A 152 8.73 17.47 3.69
CA LYS A 152 7.42 17.00 3.24
C LYS A 152 7.51 15.59 2.64
N ASN A 153 8.47 15.34 1.76
CA ASN A 153 8.55 14.09 1.02
C ASN A 153 9.09 12.91 1.86
N THR A 154 9.91 13.20 2.89
CA THR A 154 10.57 12.15 3.68
C THR A 154 9.94 11.88 5.05
N LEU A 155 9.34 12.89 5.68
CA LEU A 155 8.88 12.81 7.08
C LEU A 155 7.38 13.05 7.27
N LEU A 156 6.65 13.49 6.25
CA LEU A 156 5.25 13.88 6.37
C LEU A 156 4.36 13.16 5.36
N THR A 157 3.04 13.17 5.63
CA THR A 157 2.04 12.62 4.72
C THR A 157 1.69 13.60 3.61
N GLN A 158 1.18 13.11 2.48
CA GLN A 158 0.79 13.94 1.33
C GLN A 158 -0.49 14.78 1.56
N LYS A 159 -1.25 14.52 2.65
CA LYS A 159 -2.49 15.26 2.95
C LYS A 159 -2.20 16.73 3.23
N GLN A 160 -2.82 17.63 2.45
CA GLN A 160 -2.63 19.08 2.59
C GLN A 160 -3.38 19.62 3.82
N SER A 161 -2.68 20.33 4.71
CA SER A 161 -3.26 21.04 5.84
C SER A 161 -2.33 22.15 6.33
N LEU A 162 -2.88 23.17 7.01
CA LEU A 162 -2.08 24.23 7.64
C LEU A 162 -1.16 23.68 8.75
N MET A 163 -1.65 22.69 9.50
CA MET A 163 -0.85 22.00 10.52
C MET A 163 0.38 21.32 9.92
N ARG A 164 0.21 20.61 8.79
CA ARG A 164 1.34 20.03 8.05
C ARG A 164 2.32 21.12 7.58
N LYS A 165 1.83 22.26 7.09
CA LYS A 165 2.69 23.37 6.65
C LYS A 165 3.50 23.97 7.80
N GLY A 166 2.90 24.05 9.00
CA GLY A 166 3.64 24.38 10.21
C GLY A 166 4.75 23.36 10.50
N GLN A 167 4.45 22.07 10.48
CA GLN A 167 5.45 21.02 10.69
C GLN A 167 6.59 21.07 9.68
N GLU A 168 6.30 21.31 8.38
CA GLU A 168 7.33 21.46 7.33
C GLU A 168 8.38 22.51 7.69
N ILE A 169 7.95 23.68 8.20
CA ILE A 169 8.86 24.77 8.55
C ILE A 169 9.82 24.35 9.68
N PHE A 170 9.27 23.79 10.77
CA PHE A 170 10.08 23.40 11.94
C PHE A 170 10.99 22.21 11.63
N LEU A 171 10.52 21.24 10.84
CA LEU A 171 11.35 20.13 10.35
C LEU A 171 12.47 20.63 9.43
N ALA A 172 12.18 21.55 8.52
CA ALA A 172 13.19 22.14 7.62
C ALA A 172 14.30 22.87 8.39
N VAL A 173 13.95 23.58 9.47
CA VAL A 173 14.94 24.17 10.40
C VAL A 173 15.78 23.08 11.06
N GLN A 174 15.16 22.00 11.52
CA GLN A 174 15.88 20.90 12.16
C GLN A 174 16.79 20.18 11.15
N ILE A 175 16.33 19.91 9.94
CA ILE A 175 17.15 19.33 8.85
C ILE A 175 18.36 20.22 8.56
N THR A 176 18.17 21.55 8.45
CA THR A 176 19.27 22.49 8.18
C THR A 176 20.29 22.57 9.31
N LYS A 177 19.89 22.24 10.57
CA LYS A 177 20.82 22.12 11.71
C LYS A 177 21.61 20.81 11.70
N CYS A 178 21.00 19.72 11.18
CA CYS A 178 21.60 18.39 11.17
C CYS A 178 22.50 18.13 9.96
N TYR A 179 22.24 18.78 8.82
CA TYR A 179 22.90 18.50 7.55
C TYR A 179 23.47 19.75 6.88
N PRO A 180 24.68 19.67 6.28
CA PRO A 180 25.19 20.68 5.37
C PRO A 180 24.25 20.87 4.17
N LYS A 181 24.22 22.07 3.59
CA LYS A 181 23.36 22.41 2.45
C LYS A 181 23.58 21.48 1.25
N ASN A 182 24.81 21.11 0.97
CA ASN A 182 25.13 20.17 -0.12
C ASN A 182 24.48 18.79 0.10
N ASP A 183 24.46 18.30 1.32
CA ASP A 183 23.78 17.04 1.65
C ASP A 183 22.27 17.16 1.49
N ILE A 184 21.69 18.31 1.89
CA ILE A 184 20.24 18.56 1.71
C ILE A 184 19.89 18.59 0.22
N LEU A 185 20.70 19.23 -0.62
CA LEU A 185 20.49 19.27 -2.07
C LEU A 185 20.60 17.87 -2.69
N ALA A 186 21.62 17.10 -2.28
CA ALA A 186 21.77 15.71 -2.71
C ALA A 186 20.55 14.86 -2.32
N MET A 187 20.10 14.94 -1.06
CA MET A 187 18.90 14.23 -0.59
C MET A 187 17.65 14.64 -1.36
N TYR A 188 17.47 15.92 -1.64
CA TYR A 188 16.34 16.42 -2.42
C TYR A 188 16.34 15.84 -3.85
N LEU A 189 17.45 15.95 -4.57
CA LEU A 189 17.57 15.51 -5.96
C LEU A 189 17.43 13.98 -6.11
N ASN A 190 17.90 13.22 -5.13
CA ASN A 190 17.75 11.75 -5.12
C ASN A 190 16.35 11.27 -4.74
N ASN A 191 15.53 12.15 -4.11
CA ASN A 191 14.16 11.81 -3.68
C ASN A 191 13.07 12.53 -4.50
N ALA A 192 13.42 13.34 -5.48
CA ALA A 192 12.45 14.07 -6.28
C ALA A 192 11.77 13.14 -7.30
N TYR A 193 10.47 13.36 -7.54
CA TYR A 193 9.70 12.68 -8.58
C TYR A 193 9.80 13.42 -9.91
N PHE A 194 10.15 12.69 -10.97
CA PHE A 194 10.36 13.23 -12.32
C PHE A 194 9.33 12.72 -13.35
N GLY A 195 8.20 12.20 -12.92
CA GLY A 195 7.17 11.68 -13.83
C GLY A 195 7.43 10.22 -14.28
N ASN A 196 6.42 9.61 -14.92
CA ASN A 196 6.47 8.24 -15.47
C ASN A 196 6.99 7.17 -14.48
N GLY A 197 6.70 7.33 -13.17
CA GLY A 197 7.15 6.41 -12.13
C GLY A 197 8.63 6.54 -11.76
N VAL A 198 9.33 7.57 -12.25
CA VAL A 198 10.78 7.74 -12.05
C VAL A 198 11.06 8.70 -10.90
N TRP A 199 11.88 8.24 -9.98
CA TRP A 199 12.32 8.97 -8.79
C TRP A 199 13.84 9.14 -8.82
N GLY A 200 14.33 10.28 -8.34
CA GLY A 200 15.75 10.58 -8.27
C GLY A 200 16.34 11.02 -9.61
N VAL A 201 17.32 11.92 -9.51
CA VAL A 201 17.93 12.60 -10.66
C VAL A 201 18.73 11.63 -11.54
N GLN A 202 19.36 10.60 -10.97
CA GLN A 202 20.14 9.61 -11.75
C GLN A 202 19.20 8.79 -12.65
N ASP A 203 18.12 8.27 -12.08
CA ASP A 203 17.15 7.46 -12.83
C ASP A 203 16.40 8.30 -13.85
N ALA A 204 16.10 9.57 -13.52
CA ALA A 204 15.51 10.53 -14.47
C ALA A 204 16.44 10.84 -15.64
N SER A 205 17.74 11.03 -15.37
CA SER A 205 18.74 11.23 -16.42
C SER A 205 18.80 10.06 -17.39
N GLN A 206 18.82 8.83 -16.87
CA GLN A 206 18.81 7.60 -17.68
C GLN A 206 17.48 7.42 -18.43
N ARG A 207 16.36 7.77 -17.81
CA ARG A 207 15.01 7.61 -18.39
C ARG A 207 14.75 8.56 -19.54
N TYR A 208 15.22 9.80 -19.43
CA TYR A 208 14.89 10.85 -20.39
C TYR A 208 16.02 11.12 -21.38
N PHE A 209 17.29 10.95 -20.96
CA PHE A 209 18.45 11.32 -21.77
C PHE A 209 19.47 10.18 -21.99
N GLY A 210 19.24 9.01 -21.41
CA GLY A 210 20.06 7.80 -21.63
C GLY A 210 21.48 7.87 -21.06
N LYS A 211 21.78 8.81 -20.13
CA LYS A 211 23.11 9.05 -19.57
C LYS A 211 23.09 9.25 -18.06
N ASN A 212 24.25 9.31 -17.44
CA ASN A 212 24.37 9.56 -16.00
C ASN A 212 24.02 11.02 -15.66
N ALA A 213 23.58 11.27 -14.43
CA ALA A 213 23.25 12.62 -13.96
C ALA A 213 24.44 13.60 -14.01
N SER A 214 25.69 13.11 -13.96
CA SER A 214 26.92 13.91 -14.10
C SER A 214 27.15 14.43 -15.51
N GLU A 215 26.55 13.80 -16.53
CA GLU A 215 26.79 14.06 -17.95
C GLU A 215 25.72 14.97 -18.58
N LEU A 216 24.75 15.42 -17.77
CA LEU A 216 23.65 16.28 -18.25
C LEU A 216 24.17 17.65 -18.70
N THR A 217 23.76 18.04 -19.89
CA THR A 217 23.99 19.38 -20.43
C THR A 217 23.12 20.45 -19.76
N THR A 218 23.42 21.74 -20.01
CA THR A 218 22.62 22.87 -19.48
C THR A 218 21.14 22.76 -19.85
N GLY A 219 20.81 22.42 -21.09
CA GLY A 219 19.43 22.29 -21.55
C GLY A 219 18.71 21.09 -20.91
N GLU A 220 19.39 19.96 -20.73
CA GLU A 220 18.85 18.76 -20.11
C GLU A 220 18.64 18.96 -18.60
N GLY A 221 19.62 19.58 -17.92
CA GLY A 221 19.51 19.94 -16.51
C GLY A 221 18.33 20.88 -16.23
N ALA A 222 18.19 21.93 -17.06
CA ALA A 222 17.05 22.83 -16.99
C ALA A 222 15.71 22.12 -17.27
N THR A 223 15.70 21.10 -18.14
CA THR A 223 14.49 20.29 -18.40
C THR A 223 14.10 19.47 -17.17
N LEU A 224 15.06 18.78 -16.52
CA LEU A 224 14.75 18.05 -15.28
C LEU A 224 14.26 18.99 -14.18
N ALA A 225 14.88 20.16 -14.01
CA ALA A 225 14.40 21.17 -13.06
C ALA A 225 12.98 21.66 -13.40
N ALA A 226 12.66 21.83 -14.68
CA ALA A 226 11.33 22.22 -15.15
C ALA A 226 10.24 21.20 -14.76
N MET A 227 10.56 19.91 -14.80
CA MET A 227 9.65 18.82 -14.46
C MET A 227 9.26 18.81 -12.97
N LEU A 228 10.11 19.26 -12.05
CA LEU A 228 9.84 19.28 -10.61
C LEU A 228 8.57 20.07 -10.24
N ARG A 229 8.20 21.06 -11.05
CA ARG A 229 6.99 21.87 -10.85
C ARG A 229 5.69 21.07 -11.06
N ASN A 230 5.64 20.28 -12.13
CA ASN A 230 4.52 19.38 -12.46
C ASN A 230 5.05 18.26 -13.37
N PRO A 231 5.52 17.15 -12.80
CA PRO A 231 6.23 16.10 -13.53
C PRO A 231 5.44 15.48 -14.69
N SER A 232 4.12 15.35 -14.53
CA SER A 232 3.28 14.79 -15.60
C SER A 232 3.03 15.76 -16.74
N PHE A 233 2.96 17.06 -16.47
CA PHE A 233 2.64 18.09 -17.46
C PHE A 233 3.87 18.59 -18.25
N TYR A 234 5.06 18.57 -17.60
CA TYR A 234 6.32 19.02 -18.22
C TYR A 234 7.24 17.86 -18.62
N ASN A 235 6.70 16.66 -18.74
CA ASN A 235 7.41 15.46 -19.18
C ASN A 235 7.70 15.54 -20.68
N PRO A 236 8.97 15.52 -21.12
CA PRO A 236 9.33 15.68 -22.53
C PRO A 236 8.94 14.47 -23.41
N VAL A 237 8.66 13.28 -22.81
CA VAL A 237 8.19 12.11 -23.56
C VAL A 237 6.72 12.26 -23.94
N ASP A 238 5.89 12.81 -23.04
CA ASP A 238 4.45 12.91 -23.23
C ASP A 238 4.03 14.30 -23.75
N HIS A 239 4.80 15.36 -23.37
CA HIS A 239 4.46 16.76 -23.64
C HIS A 239 5.71 17.61 -24.00
N MET A 240 6.35 17.32 -25.12
CA MET A 240 7.61 17.96 -25.56
C MET A 240 7.53 19.49 -25.57
N ASP A 241 6.47 20.07 -26.13
CA ASP A 241 6.33 21.53 -26.24
C ASP A 241 6.24 22.21 -24.87
N ASN A 242 5.50 21.61 -23.93
CA ASN A 242 5.41 22.11 -22.56
C ASN A 242 6.76 22.02 -21.85
N ALA A 243 7.49 20.93 -22.06
CA ALA A 243 8.83 20.73 -21.51
C ALA A 243 9.80 21.79 -22.03
N ILE A 244 9.82 22.06 -23.34
CA ILE A 244 10.67 23.09 -23.98
C ILE A 244 10.31 24.48 -23.47
N ALA A 245 9.02 24.82 -23.44
CA ALA A 245 8.58 26.14 -22.95
C ALA A 245 9.02 26.35 -21.48
N ARG A 246 8.85 25.36 -20.64
CA ARG A 246 9.24 25.44 -19.23
C ARG A 246 10.75 25.41 -19.03
N ARG A 247 11.51 24.60 -19.81
CA ARG A 247 12.98 24.61 -19.85
C ARG A 247 13.51 26.02 -20.15
N ASN A 248 12.95 26.67 -21.17
CA ASN A 248 13.39 28.00 -21.58
C ASN A 248 13.16 29.06 -20.49
N LEU A 249 12.08 28.92 -19.70
CA LEU A 249 11.87 29.74 -18.52
C LEU A 249 12.89 29.44 -17.41
N VAL A 250 13.22 28.18 -17.16
CA VAL A 250 14.25 27.80 -16.17
C VAL A 250 15.60 28.41 -16.54
N LEU A 251 16.03 28.31 -17.82
CA LEU A 251 17.27 28.91 -18.29
C LEU A 251 17.28 30.42 -18.06
N GLN A 252 16.14 31.09 -18.24
CA GLN A 252 16.04 32.54 -17.95
C GLN A 252 16.19 32.82 -16.45
N LEU A 253 15.58 31.98 -15.58
CA LEU A 253 15.70 32.12 -14.13
C LEU A 253 17.14 31.89 -13.63
N GLU A 254 17.90 31.02 -14.31
CA GLU A 254 19.34 30.81 -14.03
C GLU A 254 20.18 32.06 -14.37
N VAL A 255 19.87 32.71 -15.48
CA VAL A 255 20.52 33.98 -15.83
C VAL A 255 20.20 35.06 -14.78
N GLU A 256 18.93 35.21 -14.40
CA GLU A 256 18.51 36.16 -13.36
C GLU A 256 19.14 35.89 -11.99
N ALA A 257 19.41 34.60 -11.68
CA ALA A 257 20.09 34.20 -10.46
C ALA A 257 21.62 34.35 -10.52
N GLY A 258 22.19 34.62 -11.71
CA GLY A 258 23.63 34.77 -11.94
C GLY A 258 24.39 33.44 -12.03
N HIS A 259 23.68 32.33 -12.26
CA HIS A 259 24.25 30.98 -12.38
C HIS A 259 24.57 30.59 -13.83
N LEU A 260 24.05 31.35 -14.81
CA LEU A 260 24.24 31.08 -16.23
C LEU A 260 24.45 32.41 -16.98
N SER A 261 25.33 32.44 -17.99
CA SER A 261 25.45 33.60 -18.85
C SER A 261 24.29 33.70 -19.86
N GLN A 262 23.97 34.92 -20.33
CA GLN A 262 22.91 35.10 -21.33
C GLN A 262 23.24 34.36 -22.65
N ASN A 263 24.52 34.29 -23.02
CA ASN A 263 24.96 33.62 -24.25
C ASN A 263 24.76 32.10 -24.14
N ASP A 264 25.15 31.48 -22.99
CA ASP A 264 24.97 30.05 -22.76
C ASP A 264 23.48 29.66 -22.66
N ALA A 265 22.66 30.54 -22.04
CA ALA A 265 21.21 30.35 -22.01
C ALA A 265 20.60 30.37 -23.42
N THR A 266 21.05 31.28 -24.28
CA THR A 266 20.59 31.38 -25.67
C THR A 266 20.99 30.14 -26.46
N ALA A 267 22.24 29.70 -26.35
CA ALA A 267 22.72 28.46 -26.97
C ALA A 267 21.93 27.22 -26.50
N ALA A 268 21.69 27.10 -25.19
CA ALA A 268 20.92 25.99 -24.62
C ALA A 268 19.44 25.98 -25.07
N LYS A 269 18.83 27.16 -25.28
CA LYS A 269 17.46 27.27 -25.82
C LYS A 269 17.36 26.81 -27.28
N GLN A 270 18.41 27.01 -28.08
CA GLN A 270 18.47 26.60 -29.49
C GLN A 270 18.78 25.09 -29.64
N THR A 271 19.40 24.47 -28.63
CA THR A 271 19.76 23.06 -28.68
C THR A 271 18.50 22.21 -28.60
N GLN A 272 18.34 21.30 -29.58
CA GLN A 272 17.27 20.31 -29.58
C GLN A 272 17.46 19.30 -28.45
N LEU A 273 16.37 18.96 -27.74
CA LEU A 273 16.37 17.89 -26.77
C LEU A 273 16.31 16.53 -27.46
N THR A 274 17.36 15.73 -27.29
CA THR A 274 17.39 14.35 -27.79
C THR A 274 17.02 13.41 -26.64
N LEU A 275 15.89 12.70 -26.78
CA LEU A 275 15.44 11.74 -25.78
C LEU A 275 16.06 10.37 -26.04
N ALA A 276 16.55 9.75 -24.98
CA ALA A 276 17.03 8.37 -24.97
C ALA A 276 16.65 7.71 -23.64
N ASN A 277 16.45 6.41 -23.63
CA ASN A 277 16.07 5.67 -22.43
C ASN A 277 16.99 4.48 -22.22
N THR A 278 17.87 4.58 -21.24
CA THR A 278 18.70 3.46 -20.73
C THR A 278 18.29 3.03 -19.32
N TYR A 279 17.23 3.66 -18.76
CA TYR A 279 16.74 3.34 -17.44
C TYR A 279 16.18 1.93 -17.40
N GLN A 280 16.77 1.12 -16.56
CA GLN A 280 16.26 -0.20 -16.23
C GLN A 280 15.51 -0.10 -14.91
N THR A 281 14.22 -0.39 -14.95
CA THR A 281 13.43 -0.50 -13.72
C THR A 281 14.11 -1.53 -12.84
N GLN A 282 14.69 -1.10 -11.72
CA GLN A 282 15.24 -2.04 -10.76
C GLN A 282 14.11 -2.95 -10.29
N ASN A 283 14.40 -4.24 -10.01
CA ASN A 283 13.44 -5.30 -9.62
C ASN A 283 12.64 -4.98 -8.33
N VAL A 284 12.05 -3.79 -8.25
CA VAL A 284 11.30 -3.30 -7.09
C VAL A 284 10.03 -4.10 -6.91
N ASP A 285 9.39 -4.44 -8.03
CA ASP A 285 8.09 -5.10 -8.06
C ASP A 285 8.17 -6.49 -8.72
N LYS A 286 9.28 -7.21 -8.54
CA LYS A 286 9.45 -8.53 -9.16
C LYS A 286 8.33 -9.51 -8.76
N TYR A 287 7.84 -9.40 -7.52
CA TYR A 287 6.79 -10.24 -6.95
C TYR A 287 5.80 -9.37 -6.16
N PRO A 288 5.02 -8.49 -6.82
CA PRO A 288 4.28 -7.44 -6.15
C PRO A 288 3.23 -7.96 -5.16
N SER A 289 2.44 -8.97 -5.53
CA SER A 289 1.45 -9.58 -4.63
C SER A 289 2.09 -10.21 -3.38
N TYR A 290 3.29 -10.78 -3.53
CA TYR A 290 4.03 -11.36 -2.41
C TYR A 290 4.62 -10.28 -1.50
N PHE A 291 5.20 -9.24 -2.07
CA PHE A 291 5.82 -8.15 -1.30
C PHE A 291 4.79 -7.33 -0.53
N ASP A 292 3.61 -7.08 -1.12
CA ASP A 292 2.50 -6.46 -0.39
C ASP A 292 2.08 -7.29 0.83
N ALA A 293 1.99 -8.62 0.68
CA ALA A 293 1.67 -9.51 1.79
C ALA A 293 2.77 -9.53 2.87
N VAL A 294 4.04 -9.41 2.49
CA VAL A 294 5.17 -9.25 3.43
C VAL A 294 5.04 -7.94 4.22
N ILE A 295 4.70 -6.83 3.55
CA ILE A 295 4.48 -5.55 4.22
C ILE A 295 3.29 -5.65 5.20
N ASP A 296 2.18 -6.27 4.79
CA ASP A 296 1.00 -6.48 5.65
C ASP A 296 1.35 -7.27 6.91
N GLU A 297 2.11 -8.35 6.77
CA GLU A 297 2.52 -9.18 7.90
C GLU A 297 3.46 -8.42 8.83
N ALA A 298 4.44 -7.69 8.29
CA ALA A 298 5.37 -6.88 9.09
C ALA A 298 4.61 -5.82 9.92
N VAL A 299 3.67 -5.11 9.30
CA VAL A 299 2.83 -4.10 9.97
C VAL A 299 1.97 -4.73 11.07
N LYS A 300 1.37 -5.89 10.80
CA LYS A 300 0.58 -6.64 11.78
C LYS A 300 1.41 -7.03 13.01
N HIS A 301 2.71 -7.24 12.85
CA HIS A 301 3.63 -7.59 13.92
C HIS A 301 4.38 -6.37 14.51
N GLY A 302 3.91 -5.15 14.25
CA GLY A 302 4.40 -3.93 14.89
C GLY A 302 5.60 -3.27 14.22
N VAL A 303 6.06 -3.75 13.05
CA VAL A 303 7.06 -3.08 12.24
C VAL A 303 6.35 -2.08 11.33
N SER A 304 6.58 -0.78 11.52
CA SER A 304 5.90 0.22 10.70
C SER A 304 6.30 0.09 9.22
N GLU A 305 5.36 0.33 8.31
CA GLU A 305 5.63 0.33 6.87
C GLU A 305 6.77 1.30 6.52
N ASN A 306 6.76 2.49 7.13
CA ASN A 306 7.82 3.48 6.93
C ASN A 306 9.21 2.95 7.32
N ASP A 307 9.31 2.27 8.46
CA ASP A 307 10.58 1.69 8.91
C ASP A 307 11.02 0.55 7.99
N LEU A 308 10.07 -0.31 7.62
CA LEU A 308 10.32 -1.42 6.71
C LEU A 308 10.85 -0.94 5.35
N LEU A 309 10.32 0.17 4.83
CA LEU A 309 10.73 0.71 3.54
C LEU A 309 12.04 1.51 3.59
N ASN A 310 12.40 2.10 4.74
CA ASN A 310 13.43 3.15 4.80
C ASN A 310 14.64 2.85 5.69
N LYS A 311 14.58 1.82 6.57
CA LYS A 311 15.68 1.56 7.53
C LYS A 311 16.70 0.51 7.08
N GLY A 312 16.62 0.03 5.83
CA GLY A 312 17.60 -0.91 5.28
C GLY A 312 17.58 -2.27 5.97
N TYR A 313 16.39 -2.77 6.28
CA TYR A 313 16.22 -4.08 6.90
C TYR A 313 16.55 -5.22 5.94
N LYS A 314 16.83 -6.39 6.48
CA LYS A 314 16.84 -7.67 5.75
C LYS A 314 15.62 -8.48 6.17
N VAL A 315 14.71 -8.69 5.23
CA VAL A 315 13.47 -9.45 5.44
C VAL A 315 13.67 -10.86 4.88
N TYR A 316 13.85 -11.83 5.74
CA TYR A 316 13.96 -13.23 5.39
C TYR A 316 12.58 -13.82 5.24
N THR A 317 12.20 -14.23 4.04
CA THR A 317 10.87 -14.75 3.73
C THR A 317 10.88 -16.26 3.47
N THR A 318 9.69 -16.80 3.30
CA THR A 318 9.46 -18.19 2.87
C THR A 318 9.30 -18.32 1.36
N LEU A 319 9.44 -17.24 0.60
CA LEU A 319 9.26 -17.19 -0.85
C LEU A 319 10.07 -18.27 -1.55
N ASN A 320 9.42 -19.01 -2.44
CA ASN A 320 10.06 -19.81 -3.46
C ASN A 320 9.94 -19.08 -4.80
N GLN A 321 11.05 -18.49 -5.25
CA GLN A 321 11.03 -17.66 -6.47
C GLN A 321 10.56 -18.44 -7.71
N SER A 322 10.89 -19.72 -7.82
CA SER A 322 10.45 -20.55 -8.96
C SER A 322 8.95 -20.78 -8.94
N TYR A 323 8.36 -21.06 -7.77
CA TYR A 323 6.91 -21.25 -7.64
C TYR A 323 6.17 -19.94 -7.92
N GLN A 324 6.68 -18.81 -7.42
CA GLN A 324 6.07 -17.50 -7.67
C GLN A 324 6.12 -17.16 -9.17
N GLN A 325 7.26 -17.35 -9.83
CA GLN A 325 7.39 -17.10 -11.27
C GLN A 325 6.42 -17.93 -12.12
N GLN A 326 6.22 -19.21 -11.75
CA GLN A 326 5.27 -20.07 -12.45
C GLN A 326 3.81 -19.63 -12.20
N MET A 327 3.52 -19.18 -10.97
CA MET A 327 2.20 -18.66 -10.63
C MET A 327 1.92 -17.35 -11.40
N ASP A 328 2.84 -16.40 -11.41
CA ASP A 328 2.75 -15.14 -12.16
C ASP A 328 2.55 -15.41 -13.67
N ALA A 329 3.38 -16.32 -14.23
CA ALA A 329 3.28 -16.71 -15.63
C ALA A 329 1.92 -17.38 -15.97
N THR A 330 1.33 -18.12 -15.03
CA THR A 330 0.00 -18.74 -15.19
C THR A 330 -1.08 -17.67 -15.16
N PHE A 331 -1.03 -16.72 -14.24
CA PHE A 331 -2.00 -15.62 -14.14
C PHE A 331 -1.93 -14.64 -15.32
N ALA A 332 -0.78 -14.52 -15.97
CA ALA A 332 -0.61 -13.72 -17.18
C ALA A 332 -1.28 -14.34 -18.43
N ARG A 333 -1.64 -15.64 -18.39
CA ARG A 333 -2.28 -16.34 -19.52
C ARG A 333 -3.80 -16.11 -19.52
N SER A 334 -4.26 -15.10 -20.24
CA SER A 334 -5.69 -14.71 -20.25
C SER A 334 -6.64 -15.85 -20.66
N TRP A 335 -6.21 -16.75 -21.54
CA TRP A 335 -7.01 -17.88 -22.03
C TRP A 335 -7.33 -18.95 -20.97
N LEU A 336 -6.65 -18.94 -19.82
CA LEU A 336 -6.97 -19.83 -18.69
C LEU A 336 -8.15 -19.33 -17.85
N PHE A 337 -8.63 -18.14 -18.10
CA PHE A 337 -9.66 -17.49 -17.30
C PHE A 337 -10.89 -17.16 -18.15
N PRO A 338 -12.06 -16.97 -17.52
CA PRO A 338 -13.25 -16.53 -18.23
C PRO A 338 -13.03 -15.21 -18.97
N ASN A 339 -13.82 -14.96 -20.02
CA ASN A 339 -13.85 -13.69 -20.71
C ASN A 339 -14.19 -12.54 -19.74
N ASN A 340 -13.76 -11.35 -20.10
CA ASN A 340 -14.15 -10.16 -19.36
C ASN A 340 -15.67 -9.98 -19.38
N ALA A 341 -16.20 -9.33 -18.35
CA ALA A 341 -17.58 -8.89 -18.33
C ALA A 341 -17.86 -7.89 -19.48
N SER A 342 -19.12 -7.63 -19.77
CA SER A 342 -19.53 -6.73 -20.87
C SER A 342 -19.02 -5.30 -20.73
N ASP A 343 -18.73 -4.86 -19.50
CA ASP A 343 -18.14 -3.56 -19.18
C ASP A 343 -16.59 -3.54 -19.23
N GLY A 344 -15.96 -4.66 -19.66
CA GLY A 344 -14.51 -4.83 -19.70
C GLY A 344 -13.87 -5.29 -18.39
N THR A 345 -14.64 -5.47 -17.32
CA THR A 345 -14.13 -5.92 -16.02
C THR A 345 -13.55 -7.33 -16.10
N LEU A 346 -12.32 -7.51 -15.60
CA LEU A 346 -11.64 -8.81 -15.57
C LEU A 346 -12.30 -9.74 -14.53
N ALA A 347 -12.54 -11.01 -14.92
CA ALA A 347 -12.80 -12.06 -13.94
C ALA A 347 -11.58 -12.20 -13.03
N GLN A 348 -11.76 -11.94 -11.73
CA GLN A 348 -10.67 -11.99 -10.75
C GLN A 348 -10.37 -13.42 -10.32
N ALA A 349 -9.12 -13.66 -9.96
CA ALA A 349 -8.64 -14.91 -9.40
C ALA A 349 -7.54 -14.63 -8.38
N ALA A 350 -7.35 -15.56 -7.44
CA ALA A 350 -6.25 -15.54 -6.50
C ALA A 350 -5.76 -16.96 -6.24
N SER A 351 -4.48 -17.11 -5.92
CA SER A 351 -3.86 -18.39 -5.61
C SER A 351 -2.81 -18.24 -4.51
N VAL A 352 -2.61 -19.29 -3.73
CA VAL A 352 -1.58 -19.34 -2.70
C VAL A 352 -1.01 -20.76 -2.58
N ALA A 353 0.31 -20.85 -2.43
CA ALA A 353 1.03 -22.09 -2.17
C ALA A 353 1.64 -22.03 -0.76
N VAL A 354 1.34 -23.05 0.07
CA VAL A 354 1.81 -23.13 1.47
C VAL A 354 2.60 -24.43 1.65
N ASP A 355 3.74 -24.35 2.31
CA ASP A 355 4.46 -25.53 2.77
C ASP A 355 3.69 -26.17 3.94
N PRO A 356 3.20 -27.41 3.79
CA PRO A 356 2.38 -28.05 4.82
C PRO A 356 3.14 -28.34 6.12
N LYS A 357 4.45 -28.43 6.09
CA LYS A 357 5.27 -28.73 7.28
C LYS A 357 5.54 -27.47 8.12
N THR A 358 5.91 -26.39 7.44
CA THR A 358 6.36 -25.16 8.12
C THR A 358 5.27 -24.10 8.22
N GLY A 359 4.25 -24.14 7.35
CA GLY A 359 3.27 -23.07 7.19
C GLY A 359 3.78 -21.89 6.37
N GLY A 360 5.01 -21.96 5.88
CA GLY A 360 5.58 -20.91 5.05
C GLY A 360 4.81 -20.72 3.75
N VAL A 361 4.43 -19.48 3.42
CA VAL A 361 3.80 -19.16 2.14
C VAL A 361 4.88 -19.05 1.08
N LEU A 362 4.87 -20.00 0.14
CA LEU A 362 5.90 -20.16 -0.89
C LEU A 362 5.67 -19.26 -2.10
N ALA A 363 4.39 -19.00 -2.42
CA ALA A 363 3.97 -18.15 -3.52
C ALA A 363 2.55 -17.63 -3.28
N VAL A 364 2.23 -16.45 -3.78
CA VAL A 364 0.88 -15.87 -3.73
C VAL A 364 0.64 -14.96 -4.92
N GLU A 365 -0.52 -15.10 -5.55
CA GLU A 365 -1.07 -14.13 -6.48
C GLU A 365 -2.42 -13.65 -5.97
N GLY A 366 -2.52 -12.34 -5.76
CA GLY A 366 -3.66 -11.74 -5.07
C GLY A 366 -4.79 -11.27 -5.99
N SER A 367 -4.49 -11.04 -7.28
CA SER A 367 -5.47 -10.55 -8.25
C SER A 367 -4.96 -10.71 -9.67
N ARG A 368 -5.86 -10.57 -10.66
CA ARG A 368 -5.50 -10.47 -12.08
C ARG A 368 -5.46 -9.02 -12.55
N GLY A 369 -4.66 -8.76 -13.56
CA GLY A 369 -4.53 -7.45 -14.18
C GLY A 369 -3.34 -6.64 -13.66
N LYS A 370 -3.40 -5.31 -13.85
CA LYS A 370 -2.33 -4.42 -13.42
C LYS A 370 -2.29 -4.36 -11.90
N HIS A 371 -1.14 -4.66 -11.33
CA HIS A 371 -0.93 -4.54 -9.89
C HIS A 371 -1.13 -3.10 -9.41
N VAL A 372 -1.81 -2.96 -8.29
CA VAL A 372 -1.98 -1.71 -7.53
C VAL A 372 -1.25 -1.88 -6.21
N TYR A 373 -0.27 -1.02 -5.95
CA TYR A 373 0.50 -1.06 -4.69
C TYR A 373 -0.44 -1.03 -3.48
N ARG A 374 -0.28 -2.01 -2.59
CA ARG A 374 -1.15 -2.21 -1.42
C ARG A 374 -2.63 -2.35 -1.77
N GLY A 375 -2.93 -2.77 -3.01
CA GLY A 375 -4.28 -3.07 -3.47
C GLY A 375 -4.86 -4.32 -2.80
N LEU A 376 -6.14 -4.59 -3.08
CA LEU A 376 -6.83 -5.74 -2.50
C LEU A 376 -6.18 -7.07 -2.96
N ASN A 377 -5.72 -7.85 -2.01
CA ASN A 377 -5.21 -9.20 -2.23
C ASN A 377 -6.30 -10.24 -1.91
N TYR A 378 -6.93 -10.79 -2.95
CA TYR A 378 -8.01 -11.76 -2.79
C TYR A 378 -7.56 -13.08 -2.14
N ALA A 379 -6.27 -13.41 -2.12
CA ALA A 379 -5.77 -14.60 -1.43
C ALA A 379 -5.75 -14.45 0.10
N THR A 380 -5.54 -13.21 0.61
CA THR A 380 -5.29 -12.94 2.04
C THR A 380 -6.34 -12.04 2.70
N GLN A 381 -7.01 -11.17 1.91
CA GLN A 381 -7.87 -10.09 2.44
C GLN A 381 -9.33 -10.18 1.97
N LEU A 382 -9.75 -11.30 1.41
CA LEU A 382 -11.09 -11.45 0.84
C LEU A 382 -12.19 -11.19 1.88
N SER A 383 -13.26 -10.51 1.49
CA SER A 383 -14.43 -10.31 2.33
C SER A 383 -15.69 -10.94 1.70
N GLY A 384 -16.46 -11.68 2.52
CA GLY A 384 -17.80 -12.12 2.17
C GLY A 384 -17.92 -13.21 1.11
N ARG A 385 -16.85 -13.98 0.82
CA ARG A 385 -16.92 -15.07 -0.16
C ARG A 385 -17.14 -16.43 0.49
N SER A 386 -18.05 -17.21 -0.10
CA SER A 386 -18.34 -18.58 0.30
C SER A 386 -17.20 -19.50 -0.16
N PRO A 387 -16.72 -20.41 0.70
CA PRO A 387 -15.77 -21.47 0.34
C PRO A 387 -16.42 -22.57 -0.52
N GLY A 388 -17.74 -22.59 -0.64
CA GLY A 388 -18.48 -23.66 -1.28
C GLY A 388 -18.13 -25.03 -0.72
N SER A 389 -18.17 -26.05 -1.55
CA SER A 389 -17.90 -27.44 -1.17
C SER A 389 -16.49 -27.73 -0.67
N THR A 390 -15.55 -26.77 -0.74
CA THR A 390 -14.22 -26.95 -0.14
C THR A 390 -14.26 -27.03 1.40
N ILE A 391 -15.37 -26.63 2.03
CA ILE A 391 -15.56 -26.74 3.47
C ILE A 391 -15.89 -28.16 3.94
N LYS A 392 -16.42 -29.03 3.05
CA LYS A 392 -16.91 -30.37 3.39
C LYS A 392 -15.89 -31.25 4.14
N PRO A 393 -14.63 -31.35 3.68
CA PRO A 393 -13.62 -32.11 4.41
C PRO A 393 -13.40 -31.61 5.84
N LEU A 394 -13.40 -30.29 6.04
CA LEU A 394 -13.08 -29.64 7.31
C LEU A 394 -14.24 -29.69 8.31
N MET A 395 -15.45 -29.43 7.83
CA MET A 395 -16.64 -29.27 8.70
C MET A 395 -17.41 -30.56 8.91
N VAL A 396 -17.39 -31.47 7.93
CA VAL A 396 -18.29 -32.64 7.94
C VAL A 396 -17.52 -33.96 8.04
N TYR A 397 -16.63 -34.21 7.08
CA TYR A 397 -16.01 -35.52 6.98
C TYR A 397 -14.93 -35.77 8.03
N THR A 398 -14.12 -34.77 8.39
CA THR A 398 -13.15 -34.89 9.49
C THR A 398 -13.84 -35.25 10.82
N PRO A 399 -14.85 -34.51 11.32
CA PRO A 399 -15.54 -34.92 12.55
C PRO A 399 -16.31 -36.22 12.40
N ALA A 400 -16.72 -36.62 11.18
CA ALA A 400 -17.34 -37.95 11.00
C ALA A 400 -16.33 -39.07 11.25
N LEU A 401 -15.15 -39.00 10.63
CA LEU A 401 -14.07 -39.96 10.87
C LEU A 401 -13.67 -40.05 12.35
N GLU A 402 -13.67 -38.91 13.05
CA GLU A 402 -13.40 -38.86 14.49
C GLU A 402 -14.52 -39.46 15.37
N ASN A 403 -15.73 -39.66 14.82
CA ASN A 403 -16.89 -40.18 15.53
C ASN A 403 -17.35 -41.56 15.02
N GLY A 404 -16.43 -42.37 14.50
CA GLY A 404 -16.64 -43.78 14.19
C GLY A 404 -17.18 -44.07 12.77
N TYR A 405 -17.29 -43.07 11.90
CA TYR A 405 -17.45 -43.30 10.46
C TYR A 405 -16.11 -43.62 9.83
N HIS A 406 -16.12 -44.41 8.76
CA HIS A 406 -14.94 -44.75 7.96
C HIS A 406 -15.14 -44.30 6.52
N PHE A 407 -14.09 -44.34 5.72
CA PHE A 407 -14.11 -43.89 4.32
C PHE A 407 -15.18 -44.57 3.47
N ASP A 408 -15.52 -45.85 3.77
CA ASP A 408 -16.49 -46.69 3.09
C ASP A 408 -17.88 -46.69 3.75
N SER A 409 -18.10 -45.95 4.85
CA SER A 409 -19.40 -45.86 5.52
C SER A 409 -20.48 -45.39 4.56
N GLU A 410 -21.60 -46.09 4.53
CA GLU A 410 -22.76 -45.79 3.69
C GLU A 410 -23.53 -44.57 4.23
N LEU A 411 -23.63 -43.53 3.42
CA LEU A 411 -24.36 -42.28 3.71
C LEU A 411 -25.66 -42.25 2.92
N SER A 412 -26.73 -41.68 3.48
CA SER A 412 -27.96 -41.45 2.71
C SER A 412 -27.77 -40.33 1.68
N ASP A 413 -28.20 -40.57 0.44
CA ASP A 413 -28.26 -39.59 -0.64
C ASP A 413 -29.72 -39.35 -1.08
N GLU A 414 -30.69 -39.75 -0.28
CA GLU A 414 -32.12 -39.52 -0.54
C GLU A 414 -32.46 -38.04 -0.40
N LYS A 415 -33.15 -37.51 -1.40
CA LYS A 415 -33.61 -36.11 -1.37
C LYS A 415 -34.71 -35.94 -0.31
N GLN A 416 -34.41 -35.29 0.79
CA GLN A 416 -35.30 -35.08 1.91
C GLN A 416 -35.02 -33.75 2.63
N PRO A 417 -36.00 -33.20 3.38
CA PRO A 417 -35.79 -32.03 4.20
C PRO A 417 -35.04 -32.37 5.49
N PHE A 418 -34.15 -31.47 5.94
CA PHE A 418 -33.35 -31.60 7.15
C PHE A 418 -33.59 -30.44 8.13
N GLY A 419 -33.58 -30.76 9.41
CA GLY A 419 -33.70 -29.82 10.51
C GLY A 419 -35.07 -29.11 10.60
N LYS A 420 -35.17 -28.15 11.54
CA LYS A 420 -36.42 -27.43 11.82
C LYS A 420 -36.90 -26.54 10.67
N ASN A 421 -35.96 -26.08 9.81
CA ASN A 421 -36.23 -25.16 8.69
C ASN A 421 -36.50 -25.91 7.38
N ASN A 422 -36.64 -27.23 7.39
CA ASN A 422 -36.87 -28.08 6.22
C ASN A 422 -35.85 -27.83 5.09
N TYR A 423 -34.56 -27.61 5.43
CA TYR A 423 -33.51 -27.40 4.48
C TYR A 423 -33.34 -28.60 3.55
N THR A 424 -33.56 -28.44 2.26
CA THR A 424 -33.54 -29.55 1.28
C THR A 424 -32.39 -29.30 0.27
N PRO A 425 -31.20 -29.92 0.48
CA PRO A 425 -30.09 -29.79 -0.44
C PRO A 425 -30.36 -30.53 -1.76
N THR A 426 -29.78 -30.03 -2.85
CA THR A 426 -29.84 -30.67 -4.17
C THR A 426 -28.44 -31.07 -4.63
N ASN A 427 -28.32 -32.28 -5.19
CA ASN A 427 -27.07 -32.72 -5.81
C ASN A 427 -26.80 -31.95 -7.12
N PRO A 428 -25.53 -31.63 -7.46
CA PRO A 428 -25.20 -30.87 -8.69
C PRO A 428 -25.68 -31.52 -9.96
N THR A 429 -25.75 -32.87 -9.99
CA THR A 429 -26.20 -33.64 -11.13
C THR A 429 -27.73 -33.81 -11.19
N GLY A 430 -28.45 -33.48 -10.11
CA GLY A 430 -29.88 -33.80 -9.96
C GLY A 430 -30.17 -35.30 -9.74
N ILE A 431 -29.14 -36.12 -9.68
CA ILE A 431 -29.26 -37.57 -9.48
C ILE A 431 -29.09 -37.88 -7.99
N TYR A 432 -29.89 -38.76 -7.46
CA TYR A 432 -29.91 -39.20 -6.07
C TYR A 432 -29.84 -40.74 -6.02
N GLN A 433 -29.19 -41.26 -4.98
CA GLN A 433 -29.07 -42.67 -4.65
C GLN A 433 -29.66 -42.91 -3.25
N ASP A 434 -30.09 -44.15 -2.95
CA ASP A 434 -30.54 -44.47 -1.58
C ASP A 434 -29.38 -44.33 -0.63
N ARG A 435 -28.22 -44.90 -0.98
CA ARG A 435 -26.99 -44.85 -0.24
C ARG A 435 -25.77 -44.74 -1.11
N VAL A 436 -24.72 -44.13 -0.58
CA VAL A 436 -23.47 -43.92 -1.26
C VAL A 436 -22.30 -43.99 -0.26
N PRO A 437 -21.19 -44.66 -0.61
CA PRO A 437 -20.01 -44.67 0.25
C PRO A 437 -19.45 -43.24 0.45
N MET A 438 -18.95 -42.96 1.66
CA MET A 438 -18.47 -41.63 2.02
C MET A 438 -17.38 -41.12 1.10
N TYR A 439 -16.44 -41.96 0.65
CA TYR A 439 -15.38 -41.56 -0.32
C TYR A 439 -15.96 -41.13 -1.66
N THR A 440 -17.04 -41.77 -2.14
CA THR A 440 -17.73 -41.42 -3.38
C THR A 440 -18.47 -40.09 -3.21
N ALA A 441 -19.19 -39.91 -2.11
CA ALA A 441 -19.89 -38.66 -1.80
C ALA A 441 -18.93 -37.47 -1.75
N LEU A 442 -17.72 -37.66 -1.22
CA LEU A 442 -16.67 -36.64 -1.20
C LEU A 442 -16.13 -36.38 -2.61
N ALA A 443 -15.72 -37.42 -3.36
CA ALA A 443 -15.09 -37.32 -4.66
C ALA A 443 -16.01 -36.66 -5.70
N GLN A 444 -17.29 -37.02 -5.70
CA GLN A 444 -18.32 -36.45 -6.59
C GLN A 444 -18.93 -35.15 -6.05
N SER A 445 -18.52 -34.72 -4.86
CA SER A 445 -19.01 -33.50 -4.23
C SER A 445 -20.53 -33.45 -4.03
N LEU A 446 -21.18 -34.61 -3.77
CA LEU A 446 -22.61 -34.66 -3.51
C LEU A 446 -23.00 -33.74 -2.35
N ASN A 447 -24.23 -33.23 -2.35
CA ASN A 447 -24.70 -32.25 -1.38
C ASN A 447 -25.59 -32.86 -0.29
N VAL A 448 -26.38 -33.88 -0.62
CA VAL A 448 -27.28 -34.52 0.34
C VAL A 448 -26.49 -35.30 1.42
N PRO A 449 -25.50 -36.16 1.10
CA PRO A 449 -24.79 -36.96 2.09
C PRO A 449 -24.09 -36.12 3.16
N PRO A 450 -23.35 -35.03 2.89
CA PRO A 450 -22.71 -34.23 3.93
C PRO A 450 -23.72 -33.49 4.82
N VAL A 451 -24.89 -33.07 4.29
CA VAL A 451 -25.94 -32.44 5.10
C VAL A 451 -26.60 -33.47 6.00
N TRP A 452 -26.91 -34.68 5.47
CA TRP A 452 -27.40 -35.79 6.24
C TRP A 452 -26.41 -36.14 7.37
N LEU A 453 -25.14 -36.29 7.05
CA LEU A 453 -24.10 -36.65 8.02
C LEU A 453 -23.94 -35.58 9.11
N LEU A 454 -23.91 -34.31 8.76
CA LEU A 454 -23.85 -33.19 9.74
C LEU A 454 -25.12 -33.16 10.62
N SER A 455 -26.28 -33.50 10.07
CA SER A 455 -27.53 -33.56 10.85
C SER A 455 -27.48 -34.67 11.90
N LYS A 456 -26.82 -35.81 11.62
CA LYS A 456 -26.61 -36.92 12.57
C LYS A 456 -25.53 -36.59 13.62
N LEU A 457 -24.43 -35.96 13.20
CA LEU A 457 -23.34 -35.55 14.09
C LEU A 457 -23.73 -34.39 15.00
N GLY A 458 -24.63 -33.53 14.54
CA GLY A 458 -24.95 -32.25 15.16
C GLY A 458 -24.07 -31.12 14.62
N VAL A 459 -24.70 -29.99 14.25
CA VAL A 459 -24.02 -28.79 13.65
C VAL A 459 -22.84 -28.31 14.51
N GLN A 460 -22.97 -28.37 15.84
CA GLN A 460 -21.94 -27.89 16.76
C GLN A 460 -20.61 -28.66 16.61
N LYS A 461 -20.64 -29.97 16.32
CA LYS A 461 -19.41 -30.75 16.07
C LYS A 461 -18.68 -30.22 14.81
N GLY A 462 -19.43 -29.91 13.76
CA GLY A 462 -18.85 -29.29 12.54
C GLY A 462 -18.26 -27.90 12.81
N VAL A 463 -18.97 -27.05 13.56
CA VAL A 463 -18.49 -25.71 13.97
C VAL A 463 -17.20 -25.84 14.80
N ASN A 464 -17.15 -26.75 15.76
CA ASN A 464 -15.97 -27.00 16.58
C ASN A 464 -14.80 -27.56 15.75
N SER A 465 -15.08 -28.39 14.75
CA SER A 465 -14.06 -28.86 13.80
C SER A 465 -13.45 -27.71 13.04
N LEU A 466 -14.26 -26.85 12.42
CA LEU A 466 -13.75 -25.65 11.72
C LEU A 466 -12.92 -24.73 12.64
N ALA A 467 -13.37 -24.52 13.89
CA ALA A 467 -12.65 -23.70 14.86
C ALA A 467 -11.24 -24.25 15.16
N ARG A 468 -11.07 -25.57 15.20
CA ARG A 468 -9.73 -26.21 15.33
C ARG A 468 -8.82 -25.89 14.15
N PHE A 469 -9.36 -25.82 12.94
CA PHE A 469 -8.63 -25.40 11.73
C PHE A 469 -8.39 -23.89 11.63
N GLY A 470 -8.82 -23.11 12.65
CA GLY A 470 -8.66 -21.67 12.69
C GLY A 470 -9.75 -20.89 11.92
N ILE A 471 -10.87 -21.54 11.61
CA ILE A 471 -12.01 -20.93 10.91
C ILE A 471 -13.18 -20.82 11.90
N THR A 472 -13.47 -19.61 12.37
CA THR A 472 -14.57 -19.35 13.30
C THR A 472 -15.78 -18.81 12.55
N LEU A 473 -16.87 -19.58 12.53
CA LEU A 473 -18.12 -19.19 11.89
C LEU A 473 -18.88 -18.13 12.72
N LYS A 474 -19.47 -17.15 12.04
CA LYS A 474 -20.47 -16.28 12.64
C LYS A 474 -21.63 -17.10 13.17
N LYS A 475 -22.32 -16.60 14.20
CA LYS A 475 -23.45 -17.30 14.81
C LYS A 475 -24.59 -17.58 13.81
N SER A 476 -24.84 -16.67 12.88
CA SER A 476 -25.81 -16.83 11.78
C SER A 476 -25.49 -17.98 10.82
N ASP A 477 -24.22 -18.34 10.69
CA ASP A 477 -23.73 -19.37 9.77
C ASP A 477 -23.70 -20.77 10.40
N GLN A 478 -24.01 -20.90 11.70
CA GLN A 478 -23.98 -22.17 12.44
C GLN A 478 -25.26 -22.99 12.21
N ASN A 479 -25.46 -23.45 10.99
CA ASN A 479 -26.62 -24.20 10.53
C ASN A 479 -26.22 -25.29 9.52
N LEU A 480 -27.19 -26.07 9.02
CA LEU A 480 -26.91 -27.19 8.11
C LEU A 480 -26.41 -26.74 6.72
N ALA A 481 -26.76 -25.55 6.26
CA ALA A 481 -26.27 -25.05 4.97
C ALA A 481 -24.74 -24.81 4.99
N ALA A 482 -24.16 -24.58 6.17
CA ALA A 482 -22.72 -24.48 6.34
C ALA A 482 -21.95 -25.74 5.93
N ALA A 483 -22.60 -26.93 5.93
CA ALA A 483 -22.02 -28.16 5.40
C ALA A 483 -21.59 -28.05 3.94
N LEU A 484 -22.24 -27.16 3.18
CA LEU A 484 -21.99 -26.93 1.75
C LEU A 484 -21.23 -25.64 1.48
N GLY A 485 -20.85 -24.92 2.53
CA GLY A 485 -20.19 -23.62 2.44
C GLY A 485 -21.15 -22.43 2.29
N GLY A 486 -22.45 -22.61 2.51
CA GLY A 486 -23.43 -21.53 2.59
C GLY A 486 -23.21 -20.68 3.85
N VAL A 487 -22.14 -19.89 3.86
CA VAL A 487 -21.70 -19.05 4.99
C VAL A 487 -21.36 -17.65 4.54
N SER A 488 -21.66 -16.68 5.40
CA SER A 488 -21.27 -15.26 5.24
C SER A 488 -19.96 -14.92 5.97
N THR A 489 -19.40 -15.89 6.68
CA THR A 489 -18.09 -15.76 7.32
C THR A 489 -17.01 -15.61 6.29
N ASN A 490 -16.10 -14.65 6.51
CA ASN A 490 -14.96 -14.43 5.63
C ASN A 490 -13.96 -15.59 5.72
N ILE A 491 -13.80 -16.34 4.63
CA ILE A 491 -12.87 -17.46 4.52
C ILE A 491 -11.99 -17.24 3.29
N THR A 492 -10.71 -16.92 3.51
CA THR A 492 -9.76 -16.64 2.45
C THR A 492 -9.11 -17.89 1.88
N PRO A 493 -8.58 -17.86 0.64
CA PRO A 493 -7.75 -18.95 0.11
C PRO A 493 -6.59 -19.34 1.02
N LEU A 494 -5.92 -18.38 1.67
CA LEU A 494 -4.85 -18.65 2.64
C LEU A 494 -5.35 -19.42 3.86
N MET A 495 -6.53 -19.09 4.39
CA MET A 495 -7.13 -19.83 5.51
C MET A 495 -7.45 -21.28 5.13
N LEU A 496 -7.98 -21.51 3.92
CA LEU A 496 -8.25 -22.85 3.42
C LEU A 496 -6.95 -23.62 3.16
N ALA A 497 -5.97 -23.03 2.49
CA ALA A 497 -4.68 -23.66 2.25
C ALA A 497 -3.99 -24.08 3.56
N ARG A 498 -4.05 -23.21 4.58
CA ARG A 498 -3.58 -23.54 5.93
C ARG A 498 -4.35 -24.73 6.52
N ALA A 499 -5.68 -24.72 6.47
CA ALA A 499 -6.48 -25.81 7.01
C ALA A 499 -6.16 -27.15 6.30
N TYR A 500 -6.07 -27.13 4.97
CA TYR A 500 -5.75 -28.31 4.17
C TYR A 500 -4.32 -28.82 4.36
N SER A 501 -3.37 -27.94 4.69
CA SER A 501 -1.99 -28.36 4.98
C SER A 501 -1.91 -29.39 6.12
N SER A 502 -2.86 -29.37 7.07
CA SER A 502 -2.90 -30.32 8.17
C SER A 502 -3.15 -31.75 7.73
N PHE A 503 -3.87 -31.98 6.62
CA PHE A 503 -4.05 -33.32 6.05
C PHE A 503 -2.71 -33.88 5.53
N ALA A 504 -1.90 -33.04 4.87
CA ALA A 504 -0.58 -33.42 4.38
C ALA A 504 0.50 -33.47 5.47
N ASN A 505 0.21 -32.94 6.67
CA ASN A 505 1.14 -32.85 7.81
C ASN A 505 0.71 -33.73 8.99
N GLY A 506 0.06 -34.87 8.73
CA GLY A 506 -0.29 -35.82 9.77
C GLY A 506 -1.21 -35.29 10.87
N GLY A 507 -2.09 -34.34 10.54
CA GLY A 507 -3.02 -33.71 11.48
C GLY A 507 -2.45 -32.49 12.22
N GLN A 508 -1.24 -32.06 11.91
CA GLN A 508 -0.61 -30.88 12.50
C GLN A 508 -0.89 -29.63 11.66
N LEU A 509 -1.48 -28.61 12.26
CA LEU A 509 -1.83 -27.33 11.63
C LEU A 509 -0.75 -26.30 11.94
N PRO A 510 0.10 -25.92 10.97
CA PRO A 510 1.13 -24.91 11.18
C PRO A 510 0.54 -23.48 11.18
N GLN A 511 1.32 -22.52 11.69
CA GLN A 511 1.02 -21.10 11.50
C GLN A 511 1.53 -20.64 10.14
N THR A 512 0.64 -20.07 9.30
CA THR A 512 1.05 -19.49 8.03
C THR A 512 1.78 -18.18 8.24
N HIS A 513 2.87 -18.01 7.51
CA HIS A 513 3.70 -16.80 7.55
C HIS A 513 4.42 -16.58 6.23
N PHE A 514 4.61 -15.32 5.86
CA PHE A 514 5.45 -14.88 4.74
C PHE A 514 6.88 -14.60 5.21
N ILE A 515 7.02 -14.09 6.44
CA ILE A 515 8.27 -13.63 7.03
C ILE A 515 8.79 -14.68 8.01
N ARG A 516 10.02 -15.14 7.83
CA ARG A 516 10.74 -15.96 8.81
C ARG A 516 11.34 -15.09 9.92
N LYS A 517 12.02 -14.01 9.53
CA LYS A 517 12.56 -13.00 10.45
C LYS A 517 12.84 -11.68 9.74
N ILE A 518 12.87 -10.59 10.50
CA ILE A 518 13.34 -9.27 10.06
C ILE A 518 14.56 -8.91 10.91
N VAL A 519 15.62 -8.47 10.25
CA VAL A 519 16.88 -8.07 10.87
C VAL A 519 17.18 -6.63 10.46
N ASP A 520 17.57 -5.80 11.41
CA ASP A 520 17.97 -4.42 11.12
C ASP A 520 19.39 -4.31 10.52
N ALA A 521 19.80 -3.10 10.17
CA ALA A 521 21.11 -2.84 9.59
C ALA A 521 22.28 -3.18 10.54
N SER A 522 22.04 -3.28 11.86
CA SER A 522 23.03 -3.67 12.85
C SER A 522 23.16 -5.20 13.03
N GLY A 523 22.24 -5.96 12.45
CA GLY A 523 22.15 -7.41 12.62
C GLY A 523 21.22 -7.85 13.75
N THR A 524 20.51 -6.92 14.41
CA THR A 524 19.56 -7.21 15.48
C THR A 524 18.27 -7.77 14.88
N VAL A 525 17.76 -8.88 15.46
CA VAL A 525 16.47 -9.46 15.07
C VAL A 525 15.33 -8.62 15.65
N ILE A 526 14.56 -7.98 14.75
CA ILE A 526 13.40 -7.13 15.10
C ILE A 526 12.12 -7.96 15.21
N TYR A 527 11.99 -8.98 14.37
CA TYR A 527 10.86 -9.88 14.35
C TYR A 527 11.31 -11.28 13.95
N GLN A 528 10.69 -12.29 14.54
CA GLN A 528 10.86 -13.70 14.15
C GLN A 528 9.50 -14.40 14.25
N SER A 529 9.13 -15.14 13.21
CA SER A 529 7.87 -15.89 13.17
C SER A 529 7.88 -17.05 14.16
N ASN A 530 6.71 -17.34 14.73
CA ASN A 530 6.46 -18.58 15.43
C ASN A 530 5.98 -19.65 14.45
N THR A 531 6.65 -20.79 14.41
CA THR A 531 6.35 -21.91 13.52
C THR A 531 5.68 -23.08 14.24
N ASP A 532 5.21 -22.89 15.49
CA ASP A 532 4.55 -23.95 16.26
C ASP A 532 3.30 -24.45 15.53
N ALA A 533 3.18 -25.77 15.42
CA ALA A 533 2.01 -26.42 14.86
C ALA A 533 1.09 -26.93 15.98
N LYS A 534 -0.22 -26.89 15.72
CA LYS A 534 -1.24 -27.43 16.64
C LYS A 534 -1.79 -28.74 16.08
N SER A 535 -1.92 -29.76 16.92
CA SER A 535 -2.67 -30.96 16.54
C SER A 535 -4.16 -30.64 16.42
N VAL A 536 -4.76 -30.89 15.27
CA VAL A 536 -6.17 -30.61 14.96
C VAL A 536 -6.96 -31.89 14.67
N MET A 537 -6.26 -32.99 14.35
CA MET A 537 -6.79 -34.33 14.18
C MET A 537 -5.68 -35.38 14.39
N THR A 538 -6.04 -36.66 14.50
CA THR A 538 -5.05 -37.74 14.53
C THR A 538 -4.43 -37.96 13.14
N ALA A 539 -3.22 -38.54 13.09
CA ALA A 539 -2.57 -38.91 11.85
C ALA A 539 -3.39 -39.90 11.00
N ASN A 540 -4.12 -40.80 11.64
CA ASN A 540 -4.99 -41.77 10.96
C ASN A 540 -6.15 -41.03 10.24
N VAL A 541 -6.83 -40.10 10.91
CA VAL A 541 -7.90 -39.28 10.30
C VAL A 541 -7.37 -38.47 9.14
N ALA A 542 -6.18 -37.87 9.30
CA ALA A 542 -5.54 -37.10 8.21
C ALA A 542 -5.22 -38.00 7.00
N LYS A 543 -4.70 -39.21 7.22
CA LYS A 543 -4.39 -40.19 6.17
C LYS A 543 -5.65 -40.65 5.45
N GLU A 544 -6.70 -40.98 6.18
CA GLU A 544 -7.98 -41.47 5.65
C GLU A 544 -8.67 -40.37 4.82
N MET A 545 -8.71 -39.12 5.31
CA MET A 545 -9.21 -37.98 4.58
C MET A 545 -8.41 -37.71 3.29
N THR A 546 -7.08 -37.76 3.36
CA THR A 546 -6.21 -37.60 2.17
C THR A 546 -6.49 -38.67 1.14
N SER A 547 -6.66 -39.92 1.56
CA SER A 547 -7.02 -41.05 0.67
C SER A 547 -8.34 -40.79 -0.05
N MET A 548 -9.39 -40.36 0.67
CA MET A 548 -10.67 -40.00 0.05
C MET A 548 -10.55 -38.85 -0.93
N MET A 549 -9.76 -37.80 -0.60
CA MET A 549 -9.55 -36.64 -1.46
C MET A 549 -8.77 -36.95 -2.74
N ILE A 550 -7.96 -38.02 -2.78
CA ILE A 550 -7.33 -38.51 -4.02
C ILE A 550 -8.41 -38.91 -5.05
N GLY A 551 -9.54 -39.46 -4.59
CA GLY A 551 -10.68 -39.81 -5.44
C GLY A 551 -11.22 -38.63 -6.25
N THR A 552 -11.18 -37.42 -5.74
CA THR A 552 -11.61 -36.20 -6.44
C THR A 552 -10.87 -36.02 -7.77
N PHE A 553 -9.58 -36.36 -7.84
CA PHE A 553 -8.75 -36.25 -9.04
C PHE A 553 -8.71 -37.52 -9.90
N ASN A 554 -9.04 -38.69 -9.34
CA ASN A 554 -8.99 -39.94 -10.08
C ASN A 554 -10.31 -40.26 -10.84
N HIS A 555 -11.46 -39.97 -10.21
CA HIS A 555 -12.78 -40.30 -10.71
C HIS A 555 -13.88 -39.32 -10.26
N GLY A 556 -13.49 -38.20 -9.66
CA GLY A 556 -14.40 -37.19 -9.15
C GLY A 556 -14.43 -35.91 -9.97
N THR A 557 -14.72 -34.80 -9.28
CA THR A 557 -14.98 -33.48 -9.91
C THR A 557 -13.73 -32.79 -10.46
N ALA A 558 -12.52 -33.28 -10.19
CA ALA A 558 -11.26 -32.65 -10.61
C ALA A 558 -10.41 -33.51 -11.58
N VAL A 559 -11.00 -34.50 -12.27
CA VAL A 559 -10.26 -35.40 -13.17
C VAL A 559 -9.46 -34.62 -14.22
N ASN A 560 -10.07 -33.58 -14.82
CA ASN A 560 -9.42 -32.73 -15.82
C ASN A 560 -8.33 -31.79 -15.28
N ALA A 561 -8.24 -31.65 -13.95
CA ALA A 561 -7.23 -30.82 -13.30
C ALA A 561 -6.06 -31.66 -12.73
N LYS A 562 -6.05 -32.98 -12.93
CA LYS A 562 -5.00 -33.87 -12.44
C LYS A 562 -3.71 -33.69 -13.24
N PRO A 563 -2.61 -33.25 -12.65
CA PRO A 563 -1.34 -33.18 -13.35
C PRO A 563 -0.79 -34.57 -13.64
N ALA A 564 -0.21 -34.74 -14.83
CA ALA A 564 0.39 -36.00 -15.25
C ALA A 564 1.58 -36.40 -14.34
N GLY A 565 1.65 -37.67 -13.95
CA GLY A 565 2.75 -38.21 -13.14
C GLY A 565 2.68 -37.88 -11.63
N TYR A 566 1.60 -37.21 -11.16
CA TYR A 566 1.47 -36.86 -9.73
C TYR A 566 0.22 -37.47 -9.12
N THR A 567 0.35 -37.85 -7.84
CA THR A 567 -0.81 -38.15 -6.98
C THR A 567 -1.22 -36.87 -6.27
N VAL A 568 -2.46 -36.45 -6.48
CA VAL A 568 -3.01 -35.20 -5.94
C VAL A 568 -4.23 -35.52 -5.09
N ALA A 569 -4.32 -34.93 -3.91
CA ALA A 569 -5.48 -34.95 -3.04
C ALA A 569 -6.05 -33.52 -2.90
N GLY A 570 -7.36 -33.37 -2.96
CA GLY A 570 -7.96 -32.05 -2.84
C GLY A 570 -9.48 -32.06 -2.97
N LYS A 571 -10.08 -30.88 -2.98
CA LYS A 571 -11.52 -30.69 -3.08
C LYS A 571 -11.88 -29.50 -3.96
N THR A 572 -12.80 -29.68 -4.89
CA THR A 572 -13.42 -28.61 -5.67
C THR A 572 -14.51 -27.90 -4.87
N GLY A 573 -14.75 -26.63 -5.17
CA GLY A 573 -15.85 -25.85 -4.62
C GLY A 573 -16.51 -25.00 -5.70
N SER A 574 -17.81 -24.77 -5.57
CA SER A 574 -18.59 -23.83 -6.37
C SER A 574 -19.51 -23.06 -5.45
N SER A 575 -19.83 -21.82 -5.78
CA SER A 575 -20.85 -21.02 -5.12
C SER A 575 -21.85 -20.51 -6.16
N GLU A 576 -23.13 -20.42 -5.75
CA GLU A 576 -24.23 -20.02 -6.64
C GLU A 576 -24.56 -18.53 -6.57
N VAL A 577 -23.73 -17.71 -5.90
CA VAL A 577 -23.98 -16.27 -5.78
C VAL A 577 -23.47 -15.57 -7.03
N PRO A 578 -24.35 -15.09 -7.92
CA PRO A 578 -23.94 -14.48 -9.21
C PRO A 578 -23.07 -13.24 -9.05
N SER A 579 -23.17 -12.53 -7.92
CA SER A 579 -22.40 -11.31 -7.60
C SER A 579 -21.07 -11.59 -6.91
N SER A 580 -20.64 -12.83 -6.80
CA SER A 580 -19.46 -13.20 -6.02
C SER A 580 -18.17 -13.35 -6.84
N TRP A 581 -18.17 -12.95 -8.11
CA TRP A 581 -17.01 -12.99 -8.99
C TRP A 581 -16.45 -11.60 -9.29
#